data_be033d314f39064b9bffc1c589560e11
#
_entry.id   be033d314f39064b9bffc1c589560e11
#
_cell.length_a   1.000
_cell.length_b   1.000
_cell.length_c   1.000
_cell.angle_alpha   90.00
_cell.angle_beta   90.00
_cell.angle_gamma   90.00
#
_symmetry.space_group_name_H-M   'P 1'
#
loop_
_entity.id
_entity.type
_entity.pdbx_description
1 polymer ?
#
loop_
_entity_poly.entity_id
_entity_poly.type
_entity_poly.pdbx_seq_one_letter_code
_entity_poly.pdbx_strand_id
1 'polypeptide(L)'
;STITRMGGLFIGAALAIWWRPWSVARARIASRGAALDIVGLIGLTGLGVMMWRFQNVVAGTEEGARGYDLLYRGGFFLVGLASVAVIAAVTHPTAVLGRVVLGNRVFVWIGQRSYGLYLYHWAIFQFSRKLAGKELTMPQFLGLMAITLVVTELSYRLIETPVRKGNFSRWLRSWRGAEKPERRRHRTRMVVASVVVTAFPVFAIVNLSTAKLKLDAISQSLVDAENATTDVLDRPTATTQPVTSDPASSTSIAAAPTTLPAARIDVLAIGDSVMLGAAPEMSKYGITVDAKKSRPFKAALEIVNYVKSIGALGDNVIIHLGTNSGTTADTMDAIFTALADVDRVVVLTNAVPNHKWEEGNNTLIRALPDKFPNVTVVDWKLLVDPNPDWVYDDGTHLRPKGQVAYTEAIMEALGRPLVPVPTTTTTAPANTTTTIGAGD
;
A
#
# COMPACT_ATOMS: atom_id res chain seq x y z
N SER A 1 3.12 -2.88 10.55
CA SER A 1 3.64 -4.25 10.67
C SER A 1 2.67 -5.12 11.45
N THR A 2 2.74 -6.45 11.30
CA THR A 2 1.89 -7.41 12.04
C THR A 2 2.11 -7.30 13.55
N ILE A 3 3.33 -7.02 13.98
CA ILE A 3 3.72 -6.88 15.39
C ILE A 3 2.95 -5.75 16.08
N THR A 4 2.79 -4.60 15.45
CA THR A 4 2.05 -3.47 16.04
C THR A 4 0.56 -3.78 16.24
N ARG A 5 -0.03 -4.62 15.38
CA ARG A 5 -1.44 -5.06 15.50
C ARG A 5 -1.64 -6.14 16.56
N MET A 6 -0.62 -6.93 16.88
CA MET A 6 -0.68 -7.95 17.93
C MET A 6 -0.82 -7.35 19.33
N GLY A 7 -0.37 -6.12 19.57
CA GLY A 7 -0.48 -5.44 20.86
C GLY A 7 -1.91 -5.43 21.42
N GLY A 8 -2.91 -5.12 20.58
CA GLY A 8 -4.32 -5.16 20.97
C GLY A 8 -4.82 -6.55 21.38
N LEU A 9 -4.35 -7.60 20.70
CA LEU A 9 -4.69 -8.99 21.04
C LEU A 9 -4.11 -9.38 22.40
N PHE A 10 -2.85 -9.03 22.69
CA PHE A 10 -2.23 -9.32 24.00
C PHE A 10 -2.89 -8.56 25.13
N ILE A 11 -3.27 -7.29 24.94
CA ILE A 11 -4.02 -6.52 25.94
C ILE A 11 -5.38 -7.16 26.20
N GLY A 12 -6.11 -7.59 25.17
CA GLY A 12 -7.37 -8.32 25.30
C GLY A 12 -7.23 -9.66 26.00
N ALA A 13 -6.19 -10.42 25.68
CA ALA A 13 -5.88 -11.68 26.37
C ALA A 13 -5.53 -11.48 27.85
N ALA A 14 -4.74 -10.47 28.18
CA ALA A 14 -4.43 -10.11 29.56
C ALA A 14 -5.70 -9.75 30.34
N LEU A 15 -6.59 -8.95 29.74
CA LEU A 15 -7.89 -8.64 30.34
C LEU A 15 -8.72 -9.92 30.57
N ALA A 16 -8.79 -10.84 29.61
CA ALA A 16 -9.55 -12.07 29.73
C ALA A 16 -9.06 -12.99 30.86
N ILE A 17 -7.75 -12.98 31.16
CA ILE A 17 -7.16 -13.75 32.27
C ILE A 17 -7.50 -13.09 33.61
N TRP A 18 -7.38 -11.77 33.68
CA TRP A 18 -7.48 -11.03 34.95
C TRP A 18 -8.92 -10.62 35.29
N TRP A 19 -9.70 -10.22 34.29
CA TRP A 19 -11.06 -9.72 34.41
C TRP A 19 -12.08 -10.84 34.19
N ARG A 20 -12.52 -11.47 35.28
CA ARG A 20 -13.58 -12.50 35.23
C ARG A 20 -14.88 -11.89 35.79
N PRO A 21 -15.91 -11.60 34.99
CA PRO A 21 -17.12 -10.87 35.44
C PRO A 21 -17.80 -11.49 36.67
N TRP A 22 -17.83 -12.81 36.76
CA TRP A 22 -18.41 -13.57 37.89
C TRP A 22 -17.55 -13.49 39.17
N SER A 23 -16.24 -13.38 39.07
CA SER A 23 -15.36 -13.13 40.21
C SER A 23 -15.46 -11.69 40.68
N VAL A 24 -15.58 -10.76 39.73
CA VAL A 24 -15.79 -9.33 39.97
C VAL A 24 -17.08 -9.08 40.72
N ALA A 25 -18.17 -9.82 40.37
CA ALA A 25 -19.48 -9.73 41.05
C ALA A 25 -19.41 -10.10 42.54
N ARG A 26 -18.43 -10.91 42.97
CA ARG A 26 -18.22 -11.35 44.36
C ARG A 26 -17.14 -10.58 45.07
N ALA A 27 -16.37 -9.75 44.37
CA ALA A 27 -15.28 -8.97 44.95
C ALA A 27 -15.74 -7.59 45.45
N ARG A 28 -14.91 -6.95 46.29
CA ARG A 28 -15.14 -5.57 46.78
C ARG A 28 -15.36 -4.54 45.64
N ILE A 29 -14.86 -4.85 44.44
CA ILE A 29 -15.05 -3.98 43.24
C ILE A 29 -16.47 -3.98 42.73
N ALA A 30 -17.34 -4.94 43.12
CA ALA A 30 -18.73 -5.03 42.70
C ALA A 30 -19.56 -3.75 43.01
N SER A 31 -19.19 -3.01 44.04
CA SER A 31 -19.83 -1.74 44.42
C SER A 31 -19.36 -0.52 43.62
N ARG A 32 -18.34 -0.66 42.77
CA ARG A 32 -17.70 0.44 42.03
C ARG A 32 -18.20 0.60 40.58
N GLY A 33 -19.46 0.24 40.32
CA GLY A 33 -20.08 0.36 38.98
C GLY A 33 -20.00 1.76 38.39
N ALA A 34 -20.31 2.79 39.19
CA ALA A 34 -20.23 4.19 38.74
C ALA A 34 -18.80 4.63 38.33
N ALA A 35 -17.77 4.18 39.06
CA ALA A 35 -16.38 4.46 38.69
C ALA A 35 -16.02 3.81 37.36
N LEU A 36 -16.51 2.60 37.12
CA LEU A 36 -16.28 1.90 35.85
C LEU A 36 -17.12 2.48 34.71
N ASP A 37 -18.28 3.06 34.97
CA ASP A 37 -19.05 3.83 33.99
C ASP A 37 -18.24 5.04 33.50
N ILE A 38 -17.58 5.76 34.41
CA ILE A 38 -16.70 6.89 34.07
C ILE A 38 -15.52 6.41 33.21
N VAL A 39 -14.84 5.33 33.64
CA VAL A 39 -13.72 4.74 32.89
C VAL A 39 -14.13 4.27 31.51
N GLY A 40 -15.31 3.62 31.40
CA GLY A 40 -15.88 3.19 30.14
C GLY A 40 -16.26 4.36 29.22
N LEU A 41 -16.82 5.44 29.80
CA LEU A 41 -17.15 6.64 29.03
C LEU A 41 -15.88 7.35 28.50
N ILE A 42 -14.83 7.44 29.33
CA ILE A 42 -13.52 7.94 28.89
C ILE A 42 -12.99 7.07 27.74
N GLY A 43 -13.10 5.74 27.89
CA GLY A 43 -12.71 4.79 26.83
C GLY A 43 -13.48 5.00 25.53
N LEU A 44 -14.81 5.14 25.61
CA LEU A 44 -15.67 5.40 24.42
C LEU A 44 -15.32 6.74 23.74
N THR A 45 -15.18 7.79 24.55
CA THR A 45 -14.80 9.11 24.04
C THR A 45 -13.41 9.05 23.41
N GLY A 46 -12.47 8.38 24.05
CA GLY A 46 -11.12 8.15 23.52
C GLY A 46 -11.15 7.41 22.17
N LEU A 47 -11.93 6.33 22.06
CA LEU A 47 -12.12 5.61 20.81
C LEU A 47 -12.73 6.51 19.71
N GLY A 48 -13.73 7.33 20.05
CA GLY A 48 -14.33 8.27 19.12
C GLY A 48 -13.35 9.33 18.63
N VAL A 49 -12.56 9.91 19.52
CA VAL A 49 -11.51 10.89 19.19
C VAL A 49 -10.42 10.23 18.33
N MET A 50 -9.98 9.03 18.69
CA MET A 50 -8.99 8.31 17.92
C MET A 50 -9.52 7.94 16.53
N MET A 51 -10.78 7.50 16.42
CA MET A 51 -11.42 7.20 15.14
C MET A 51 -11.51 8.44 14.25
N TRP A 52 -11.74 9.61 14.83
CA TRP A 52 -11.73 10.88 14.09
C TRP A 52 -10.32 11.35 13.72
N ARG A 53 -9.35 11.22 14.63
CA ARG A 53 -7.95 11.67 14.43
C ARG A 53 -7.12 10.70 13.57
N PHE A 54 -7.37 9.41 13.70
CA PHE A 54 -6.69 8.37 12.93
C PHE A 54 -7.49 7.99 11.68
N GLN A 55 -8.31 8.89 11.15
CA GLN A 55 -8.95 8.65 9.86
C GLN A 55 -7.87 8.20 8.90
N ASN A 56 -8.09 7.00 8.38
CA ASN A 56 -7.26 6.48 7.31
C ASN A 56 -7.25 7.54 6.23
N VAL A 57 -6.12 8.14 6.19
CA VAL A 57 -5.73 9.08 5.23
C VAL A 57 -6.25 8.68 3.88
N VAL A 58 -6.94 9.57 3.27
CA VAL A 58 -6.76 9.74 1.83
C VAL A 58 -5.25 9.86 1.65
N ALA A 59 -4.64 8.81 1.12
CA ALA A 59 -3.23 8.79 0.84
C ALA A 59 -2.92 10.08 0.07
N GLY A 60 -2.03 10.90 0.61
CA GLY A 60 -1.62 12.11 -0.06
C GLY A 60 -1.83 13.44 0.66
N THR A 61 -2.44 13.48 1.85
CA THR A 61 -2.48 14.71 2.65
C THR A 61 -1.50 14.64 3.82
N GLU A 62 -0.86 15.77 4.18
CA GLU A 62 0.05 15.81 5.34
C GLU A 62 -0.65 15.41 6.65
N GLU A 63 -1.92 15.83 6.84
CA GLU A 63 -2.73 15.45 8.00
C GLU A 63 -2.91 13.94 8.06
N GLY A 64 -3.01 13.34 6.93
CA GLY A 64 -3.15 11.94 6.78
C GLY A 64 -1.91 11.15 7.03
N ALA A 65 -0.77 11.60 6.59
CA ALA A 65 0.52 11.00 6.92
C ALA A 65 0.77 11.06 8.43
N ARG A 66 0.41 12.18 9.10
CA ARG A 66 0.50 12.32 10.56
C ARG A 66 -0.45 11.37 11.31
N GLY A 67 -1.68 11.20 10.83
CA GLY A 67 -2.64 10.26 11.43
C GLY A 67 -2.16 8.82 11.32
N TYR A 68 -1.58 8.43 10.20
CA TYR A 68 -0.99 7.12 9.99
C TYR A 68 0.23 6.90 10.91
N ASP A 69 1.12 7.88 11.02
CA ASP A 69 2.27 7.84 11.91
C ASP A 69 1.86 7.67 13.37
N LEU A 70 0.92 8.47 13.86
CA LEU A 70 0.40 8.37 15.21
C LEU A 70 -0.23 6.99 15.50
N LEU A 71 -0.95 6.43 14.54
CA LEU A 71 -1.55 5.10 14.67
C LEU A 71 -0.49 4.02 14.90
N TYR A 72 0.62 4.07 14.15
CA TYR A 72 1.70 3.08 14.26
C TYR A 72 2.72 3.36 15.38
N ARG A 73 2.87 4.62 15.82
CA ARG A 73 3.76 5.00 16.92
C ARG A 73 3.15 4.87 18.31
N GLY A 74 2.03 4.17 18.43
CA GLY A 74 1.40 3.89 19.74
C GLY A 74 -0.13 3.94 19.71
N GLY A 75 -0.73 4.43 18.61
CA GLY A 75 -2.18 4.55 18.47
C GLY A 75 -2.89 3.20 18.66
N PHE A 76 -2.39 2.11 18.09
CA PHE A 76 -2.94 0.76 18.30
C PHE A 76 -2.94 0.34 19.76
N PHE A 77 -1.91 0.71 20.52
CA PHE A 77 -1.85 0.43 21.94
C PHE A 77 -2.91 1.24 22.73
N LEU A 78 -3.05 2.52 22.42
CA LEU A 78 -4.07 3.40 23.00
C LEU A 78 -5.49 2.94 22.68
N VAL A 79 -5.76 2.53 21.43
CA VAL A 79 -7.02 1.91 21.04
C VAL A 79 -7.29 0.63 21.85
N GLY A 80 -6.25 -0.19 22.07
CA GLY A 80 -6.35 -1.39 22.90
C GLY A 80 -6.72 -1.07 24.34
N LEU A 81 -6.08 -0.08 24.97
CA LEU A 81 -6.36 0.35 26.34
C LEU A 81 -7.78 0.94 26.47
N ALA A 82 -8.18 1.80 25.53
CA ALA A 82 -9.54 2.37 25.52
C ALA A 82 -10.60 1.27 25.34
N SER A 83 -10.33 0.28 24.50
CA SER A 83 -11.22 -0.88 24.33
C SER A 83 -11.33 -1.71 25.61
N VAL A 84 -10.23 -1.94 26.32
CA VAL A 84 -10.24 -2.63 27.63
C VAL A 84 -11.07 -1.87 28.65
N ALA A 85 -10.94 -0.56 28.72
CA ALA A 85 -11.75 0.29 29.61
C ALA A 85 -13.26 0.12 29.33
N VAL A 86 -13.66 0.13 28.07
CA VAL A 86 -15.06 -0.09 27.66
C VAL A 86 -15.51 -1.51 27.99
N ILE A 87 -14.72 -2.54 27.67
CA ILE A 87 -15.07 -3.95 27.94
C ILE A 87 -15.21 -4.18 29.46
N ALA A 88 -14.32 -3.64 30.28
CA ALA A 88 -14.41 -3.75 31.73
C ALA A 88 -15.69 -3.12 32.28
N ALA A 89 -16.06 -1.94 31.80
CA ALA A 89 -17.31 -1.28 32.18
C ALA A 89 -18.55 -2.07 31.73
N VAL A 90 -18.58 -2.50 30.47
CA VAL A 90 -19.73 -3.22 29.90
C VAL A 90 -19.97 -4.57 30.55
N THR A 91 -18.92 -5.25 30.97
CA THR A 91 -19.01 -6.58 31.62
C THR A 91 -19.17 -6.52 33.14
N HIS A 92 -19.13 -5.32 33.73
CA HIS A 92 -19.31 -5.16 35.15
C HIS A 92 -20.79 -5.30 35.58
N PRO A 93 -21.09 -6.05 36.65
CA PRO A 93 -22.49 -6.41 36.99
C PRO A 93 -23.36 -5.22 37.40
N THR A 94 -22.80 -4.13 37.92
CA THR A 94 -23.57 -2.96 38.41
C THR A 94 -23.37 -1.70 37.56
N ALA A 95 -22.51 -1.71 36.54
CA ALA A 95 -22.32 -0.57 35.68
C ALA A 95 -23.52 -0.34 34.77
N VAL A 96 -23.93 0.92 34.64
CA VAL A 96 -25.09 1.35 33.84
C VAL A 96 -24.78 1.28 32.34
N LEU A 97 -23.55 1.64 31.96
CA LEU A 97 -23.09 1.62 30.58
C LEU A 97 -23.30 0.23 29.93
N GLY A 98 -22.99 -0.83 30.64
CA GLY A 98 -23.17 -2.20 30.16
C GLY A 98 -24.62 -2.67 30.21
N ARG A 99 -25.38 -2.31 31.27
CA ARG A 99 -26.74 -2.80 31.48
C ARG A 99 -27.77 -2.08 30.63
N VAL A 100 -27.67 -0.77 30.49
CA VAL A 100 -28.69 0.08 29.90
C VAL A 100 -28.29 0.61 28.53
N VAL A 101 -27.08 1.16 28.41
CA VAL A 101 -26.67 1.84 27.18
C VAL A 101 -26.23 0.80 26.11
N LEU A 102 -25.15 0.08 26.33
CA LEU A 102 -24.63 -0.87 25.35
C LEU A 102 -25.31 -2.26 25.41
N GLY A 103 -25.95 -2.59 26.52
CA GLY A 103 -26.73 -3.83 26.71
C GLY A 103 -28.16 -3.77 26.19
N ASN A 104 -28.58 -2.68 25.56
CA ASN A 104 -29.91 -2.63 24.96
C ASN A 104 -30.03 -3.56 23.73
N ARG A 105 -31.27 -3.89 23.37
CA ARG A 105 -31.55 -4.87 22.31
C ARG A 105 -30.89 -4.53 20.96
N VAL A 106 -30.76 -3.26 20.63
CA VAL A 106 -30.20 -2.81 19.33
C VAL A 106 -28.71 -3.04 19.30
N PHE A 107 -27.97 -2.57 20.32
CA PHE A 107 -26.51 -2.76 20.37
C PHE A 107 -26.13 -4.23 20.53
N VAL A 108 -26.89 -5.00 21.32
CA VAL A 108 -26.67 -6.44 21.43
C VAL A 108 -26.92 -7.14 20.08
N TRP A 109 -27.98 -6.74 19.34
CA TRP A 109 -28.27 -7.26 18.02
C TRP A 109 -27.13 -6.97 17.02
N ILE A 110 -26.63 -5.73 17.00
CA ILE A 110 -25.47 -5.32 16.18
C ILE A 110 -24.22 -6.10 16.59
N GLY A 111 -23.93 -6.17 17.89
CA GLY A 111 -22.77 -6.87 18.41
C GLY A 111 -22.71 -8.35 18.05
N GLN A 112 -23.85 -9.03 18.12
CA GLN A 112 -23.96 -10.44 17.71
C GLN A 112 -23.66 -10.67 16.22
N ARG A 113 -23.83 -9.66 15.39
CA ARG A 113 -23.65 -9.71 13.93
C ARG A 113 -22.39 -8.99 13.45
N SER A 114 -21.69 -8.33 14.35
CA SER A 114 -20.53 -7.49 14.03
C SER A 114 -19.46 -8.24 13.25
N TYR A 115 -19.22 -9.51 13.59
CA TYR A 115 -18.25 -10.35 12.87
C TYR A 115 -18.68 -10.61 11.42
N GLY A 116 -19.94 -10.95 11.19
CA GLY A 116 -20.48 -11.15 9.84
C GLY A 116 -20.48 -9.85 9.03
N LEU A 117 -20.85 -8.73 9.66
CA LEU A 117 -20.78 -7.39 9.04
C LEU A 117 -19.35 -7.09 8.60
N TYR A 118 -18.38 -7.29 9.48
CA TYR A 118 -16.96 -7.11 9.17
C TYR A 118 -16.49 -8.00 8.03
N LEU A 119 -16.88 -9.26 8.01
CA LEU A 119 -16.47 -10.23 7.01
C LEU A 119 -17.04 -9.91 5.62
N TYR A 120 -18.34 -9.63 5.54
CA TYR A 120 -19.03 -9.49 4.26
C TYR A 120 -18.95 -8.09 3.65
N HIS A 121 -18.92 -7.01 4.47
CA HIS A 121 -18.91 -5.66 3.91
C HIS A 121 -17.72 -5.43 2.99
N TRP A 122 -16.53 -5.81 3.40
CA TRP A 122 -15.32 -5.57 2.62
C TRP A 122 -15.38 -6.24 1.25
N ALA A 123 -15.76 -7.52 1.21
CA ALA A 123 -15.87 -8.27 -0.03
C ALA A 123 -16.94 -7.69 -0.97
N ILE A 124 -18.13 -7.36 -0.43
CA ILE A 124 -19.24 -6.79 -1.20
C ILE A 124 -18.83 -5.43 -1.77
N PHE A 125 -18.23 -4.56 -0.97
CA PHE A 125 -17.83 -3.22 -1.40
C PHE A 125 -16.70 -3.25 -2.43
N GLN A 126 -15.68 -4.08 -2.23
CA GLN A 126 -14.57 -4.18 -3.17
C GLN A 126 -15.00 -4.74 -4.54
N PHE A 127 -15.85 -5.77 -4.52
CA PHE A 127 -16.41 -6.32 -5.75
C PHE A 127 -17.24 -5.29 -6.51
N SER A 128 -18.09 -4.54 -5.79
CA SER A 128 -18.94 -3.52 -6.40
C SER A 128 -18.15 -2.31 -6.93
N ARG A 129 -17.11 -1.86 -6.22
CA ARG A 129 -16.20 -0.81 -6.71
C ARG A 129 -15.50 -1.22 -8.00
N LYS A 130 -15.01 -2.46 -8.05
CA LYS A 130 -14.35 -2.99 -9.24
C LYS A 130 -15.28 -3.06 -10.44
N LEU A 131 -16.56 -3.42 -10.23
CA LEU A 131 -17.57 -3.43 -11.31
C LEU A 131 -17.99 -2.02 -11.73
N ALA A 132 -18.06 -1.07 -10.79
CA ALA A 132 -18.48 0.30 -11.08
C ALA A 132 -17.39 1.13 -11.78
N GLY A 133 -16.11 0.74 -11.65
CA GLY A 133 -14.96 1.45 -12.21
C GLY A 133 -14.75 2.88 -11.67
N LYS A 134 -15.47 3.26 -10.61
CA LYS A 134 -15.42 4.61 -10.00
C LYS A 134 -15.79 4.55 -8.52
N GLU A 135 -15.65 5.68 -7.84
CA GLU A 135 -16.11 5.82 -6.46
C GLU A 135 -17.64 5.63 -6.34
N LEU A 136 -18.05 5.00 -5.24
CA LEU A 136 -19.45 4.72 -4.97
C LEU A 136 -20.19 6.00 -4.53
N THR A 137 -21.31 6.26 -5.15
CA THR A 137 -22.22 7.33 -4.71
C THR A 137 -22.91 6.95 -3.39
N MET A 138 -23.41 7.95 -2.65
CA MET A 138 -24.11 7.71 -1.38
C MET A 138 -25.28 6.71 -1.48
N PRO A 139 -26.17 6.78 -2.49
CA PRO A 139 -27.22 5.77 -2.67
C PRO A 139 -26.66 4.36 -2.90
N GLN A 140 -25.60 4.22 -3.69
CA GLN A 140 -24.93 2.93 -3.92
C GLN A 140 -24.32 2.39 -2.61
N PHE A 141 -23.66 3.25 -1.83
CA PHE A 141 -23.13 2.90 -0.51
C PHE A 141 -24.23 2.36 0.41
N LEU A 142 -25.36 3.07 0.53
CA LEU A 142 -26.50 2.65 1.36
C LEU A 142 -27.13 1.34 0.86
N GLY A 143 -27.24 1.15 -0.44
CA GLY A 143 -27.73 -0.09 -1.04
C GLY A 143 -26.83 -1.28 -0.73
N LEU A 144 -25.51 -1.12 -0.86
CA LEU A 144 -24.53 -2.16 -0.52
C LEU A 144 -24.49 -2.46 0.97
N MET A 145 -24.68 -1.46 1.82
CA MET A 145 -24.82 -1.66 3.27
C MET A 145 -26.07 -2.47 3.60
N ALA A 146 -27.21 -2.19 2.95
CA ALA A 146 -28.43 -2.98 3.11
C ALA A 146 -28.22 -4.45 2.66
N ILE A 147 -27.58 -4.68 1.51
CA ILE A 147 -27.22 -6.02 1.04
C ILE A 147 -26.32 -6.72 2.07
N THR A 148 -25.31 -6.03 2.58
CA THR A 148 -24.41 -6.56 3.62
C THR A 148 -25.17 -6.99 4.87
N LEU A 149 -26.14 -6.17 5.33
CA LEU A 149 -26.98 -6.50 6.48
C LEU A 149 -27.82 -7.75 6.23
N VAL A 150 -28.42 -7.89 5.04
CA VAL A 150 -29.23 -9.07 4.67
C VAL A 150 -28.36 -10.33 4.63
N VAL A 151 -27.18 -10.26 3.95
CA VAL A 151 -26.24 -11.39 3.88
C VAL A 151 -25.77 -11.79 5.28
N THR A 152 -25.44 -10.82 6.12
CA THR A 152 -25.03 -11.06 7.51
C THR A 152 -26.13 -11.72 8.32
N GLU A 153 -27.37 -11.25 8.22
CA GLU A 153 -28.52 -11.83 8.94
C GLU A 153 -28.79 -13.27 8.50
N LEU A 154 -28.75 -13.53 7.20
CA LEU A 154 -28.90 -14.88 6.66
C LEU A 154 -27.78 -15.81 7.18
N SER A 155 -26.54 -15.38 7.11
CA SER A 155 -25.39 -16.12 7.63
C SER A 155 -25.53 -16.40 9.14
N TYR A 156 -25.90 -15.37 9.92
CA TYR A 156 -26.08 -15.50 11.36
C TYR A 156 -27.14 -16.55 11.73
N ARG A 157 -28.28 -16.54 11.02
CA ARG A 157 -29.39 -17.48 11.31
C ARG A 157 -29.15 -18.88 10.76
N LEU A 158 -28.64 -18.98 9.55
CA LEU A 158 -28.54 -20.28 8.83
C LEU A 158 -27.24 -21.02 9.11
N ILE A 159 -26.16 -20.31 9.43
CA ILE A 159 -24.82 -20.90 9.59
C ILE A 159 -24.35 -20.74 11.05
N GLU A 160 -24.18 -19.51 11.51
CA GLU A 160 -23.54 -19.26 12.79
C GLU A 160 -24.33 -19.79 13.98
N THR A 161 -25.61 -19.45 14.07
CA THR A 161 -26.47 -19.87 15.19
C THR A 161 -26.61 -21.39 15.29
N PRO A 162 -26.87 -22.14 14.22
CA PRO A 162 -26.92 -23.60 14.26
C PRO A 162 -25.60 -24.23 14.69
N VAL A 163 -24.48 -23.71 14.22
CA VAL A 163 -23.15 -24.21 14.60
C VAL A 163 -22.87 -23.94 16.09
N ARG A 164 -23.10 -22.71 16.57
CA ARG A 164 -22.91 -22.31 17.98
C ARG A 164 -23.80 -23.09 18.95
N LYS A 165 -25.05 -23.39 18.55
CA LYS A 165 -25.97 -24.22 19.36
C LYS A 165 -25.64 -25.71 19.33
N GLY A 166 -24.56 -26.11 18.66
CA GLY A 166 -24.13 -27.51 18.56
C GLY A 166 -25.11 -28.38 17.76
N ASN A 167 -25.97 -27.81 16.93
CA ASN A 167 -26.91 -28.53 16.10
C ASN A 167 -26.17 -29.49 15.15
N PHE A 168 -25.04 -29.03 14.62
CA PHE A 168 -24.18 -29.85 13.76
C PHE A 168 -23.62 -31.05 14.53
N SER A 169 -23.11 -30.85 15.74
CA SER A 169 -22.60 -31.94 16.58
C SER A 169 -23.70 -32.90 17.05
N ARG A 170 -24.93 -32.39 17.30
CA ARG A 170 -26.09 -33.22 17.62
C ARG A 170 -26.55 -34.06 16.42
N TRP A 171 -26.60 -33.41 15.25
CA TRP A 171 -26.89 -34.09 14.00
C TRP A 171 -25.86 -35.19 13.67
N LEU A 172 -24.56 -34.91 13.88
CA LEU A 172 -23.51 -35.90 13.68
C LEU A 172 -23.59 -37.06 14.67
N ARG A 173 -24.01 -36.84 15.92
CA ARG A 173 -24.23 -37.87 16.94
C ARG A 173 -25.48 -38.70 16.66
N SER A 174 -26.59 -38.11 16.24
CA SER A 174 -27.81 -38.83 15.86
C SER A 174 -27.58 -39.84 14.73
N TRP A 175 -26.61 -39.54 13.86
CA TRP A 175 -26.23 -40.42 12.78
C TRP A 175 -25.58 -41.73 13.25
N ARG A 176 -24.85 -41.73 14.37
CA ARG A 176 -24.20 -42.91 14.94
C ARG A 176 -25.20 -43.90 15.58
N GLY A 177 -26.35 -43.40 16.00
CA GLY A 177 -27.41 -44.19 16.63
C GLY A 177 -28.59 -44.55 15.73
N ALA A 178 -28.60 -44.12 14.46
CA ALA A 178 -29.74 -44.34 13.56
C ALA A 178 -29.83 -45.77 13.04
N GLU A 179 -31.07 -46.27 12.83
CA GLU A 179 -31.35 -47.56 12.19
C GLU A 179 -30.91 -47.59 10.71
N LYS A 180 -30.73 -48.83 10.15
CA LYS A 180 -30.14 -48.99 8.79
C LYS A 180 -30.79 -48.16 7.67
N PRO A 181 -32.12 -48.03 7.53
CA PRO A 181 -32.72 -47.24 6.46
C PRO A 181 -32.48 -45.71 6.63
N GLU A 182 -32.59 -45.22 7.85
CA GLU A 182 -32.30 -43.80 8.17
C GLU A 182 -30.81 -43.49 8.00
N ARG A 183 -29.94 -44.40 8.36
CA ARG A 183 -28.48 -44.28 8.18
C ARG A 183 -28.08 -44.09 6.73
N ARG A 184 -28.76 -44.78 5.77
CA ARG A 184 -28.53 -44.61 4.34
C ARG A 184 -28.91 -43.19 3.88
N ARG A 185 -30.07 -42.66 4.30
CA ARG A 185 -30.54 -41.33 3.98
C ARG A 185 -29.63 -40.24 4.57
N HIS A 186 -29.19 -40.44 5.81
CA HIS A 186 -28.21 -39.55 6.46
C HIS A 186 -26.84 -39.58 5.77
N ARG A 187 -26.36 -40.76 5.36
CA ARG A 187 -25.11 -40.93 4.61
C ARG A 187 -25.15 -40.17 3.28
N THR A 188 -26.23 -40.28 2.53
CA THR A 188 -26.41 -39.55 1.27
C THR A 188 -26.38 -38.05 1.51
N ARG A 189 -27.09 -37.52 2.52
CA ARG A 189 -27.09 -36.10 2.89
C ARG A 189 -25.70 -35.63 3.33
N MET A 190 -24.98 -36.46 4.06
CA MET A 190 -23.59 -36.15 4.47
C MET A 190 -22.64 -36.08 3.27
N VAL A 191 -22.74 -37.06 2.37
CA VAL A 191 -21.90 -37.06 1.16
C VAL A 191 -22.21 -35.83 0.33
N VAL A 192 -23.48 -35.50 0.10
CA VAL A 192 -23.86 -34.28 -0.64
C VAL A 192 -23.36 -33.02 0.07
N ALA A 193 -23.57 -32.91 1.38
CA ALA A 193 -23.07 -31.77 2.15
C ALA A 193 -21.54 -31.64 2.11
N SER A 194 -20.83 -32.76 2.25
CA SER A 194 -19.36 -32.79 2.17
C SER A 194 -18.88 -32.44 0.78
N VAL A 195 -19.52 -32.91 -0.27
CA VAL A 195 -19.18 -32.56 -1.66
C VAL A 195 -19.38 -31.05 -1.87
N VAL A 196 -20.49 -30.47 -1.42
CA VAL A 196 -20.74 -29.03 -1.55
C VAL A 196 -19.72 -28.21 -0.75
N VAL A 197 -19.43 -28.62 0.50
CA VAL A 197 -18.48 -27.91 1.38
C VAL A 197 -17.04 -28.01 0.87
N THR A 198 -16.66 -29.12 0.21
CA THR A 198 -15.31 -29.27 -0.34
C THR A 198 -15.20 -28.79 -1.79
N ALA A 199 -16.23 -28.95 -2.60
CA ALA A 199 -16.20 -28.51 -4.01
C ALA A 199 -16.06 -27.00 -4.14
N PHE A 200 -16.71 -26.22 -3.27
CA PHE A 200 -16.62 -24.76 -3.33
C PHE A 200 -15.20 -24.23 -3.03
N PRO A 201 -14.52 -24.60 -1.94
CA PRO A 201 -13.14 -24.21 -1.72
C PRO A 201 -12.18 -24.73 -2.80
N VAL A 202 -12.36 -25.97 -3.27
CA VAL A 202 -11.54 -26.53 -4.36
C VAL A 202 -11.75 -25.73 -5.63
N PHE A 203 -12.99 -25.45 -6.01
CA PHE A 203 -13.31 -24.59 -7.15
C PHE A 203 -12.70 -23.19 -6.99
N ALA A 204 -12.81 -22.57 -5.79
CA ALA A 204 -12.21 -21.26 -5.51
C ALA A 204 -10.68 -21.32 -5.60
N ILE A 205 -10.04 -22.36 -5.05
CA ILE A 205 -8.57 -22.53 -5.11
C ILE A 205 -8.12 -22.74 -6.56
N VAL A 206 -8.80 -23.60 -7.32
CA VAL A 206 -8.48 -23.85 -8.73
C VAL A 206 -8.64 -22.56 -9.54
N ASN A 207 -9.74 -21.83 -9.36
CA ASN A 207 -9.92 -20.53 -10.05
C ASN A 207 -8.87 -19.51 -9.61
N LEU A 208 -8.49 -19.48 -8.34
CA LEU A 208 -7.47 -18.55 -7.83
C LEU A 208 -6.08 -18.91 -8.36
N SER A 209 -5.75 -20.21 -8.45
CA SER A 209 -4.46 -20.69 -8.96
C SER A 209 -4.33 -20.58 -10.47
N THR A 210 -5.46 -20.66 -11.19
CA THR A 210 -5.52 -20.50 -12.65
C THR A 210 -5.88 -19.09 -13.10
N ALA A 211 -6.31 -18.22 -12.17
CA ALA A 211 -6.59 -16.82 -12.46
C ALA A 211 -5.29 -16.13 -12.88
N LYS A 212 -5.12 -15.93 -14.18
CA LYS A 212 -4.12 -14.97 -14.65
C LYS A 212 -4.51 -13.61 -14.10
N LEU A 213 -3.60 -12.99 -13.37
CA LEU A 213 -3.78 -11.60 -12.92
C LEU A 213 -3.93 -10.76 -14.20
N LYS A 214 -5.18 -10.48 -14.61
CA LYS A 214 -5.42 -9.54 -15.69
C LYS A 214 -5.22 -8.16 -15.07
N LEU A 215 -3.98 -7.69 -15.13
CA LEU A 215 -3.67 -6.32 -14.78
C LEU A 215 -4.53 -5.41 -15.67
N ASP A 216 -5.02 -4.32 -15.13
CA ASP A 216 -5.59 -3.27 -15.96
C ASP A 216 -4.49 -2.69 -16.88
N ALA A 217 -4.89 -1.97 -17.92
CA ALA A 217 -3.95 -1.47 -18.92
C ALA A 217 -2.85 -0.59 -18.30
N ILE A 218 -3.19 0.18 -17.26
CA ILE A 218 -2.24 1.03 -16.52
C ILE A 218 -1.23 0.17 -15.76
N SER A 219 -1.72 -0.78 -14.96
CA SER A 219 -0.84 -1.66 -14.18
C SER A 219 0.07 -2.50 -15.06
N GLN A 220 -0.42 -2.95 -16.22
CA GLN A 220 0.38 -3.69 -17.19
C GLN A 220 1.49 -2.80 -17.77
N SER A 221 1.14 -1.59 -18.23
CA SER A 221 2.14 -0.67 -18.79
C SER A 221 3.22 -0.28 -17.77
N LEU A 222 2.86 -0.16 -16.50
CA LEU A 222 3.83 0.13 -15.42
C LEU A 222 4.73 -1.07 -15.08
N VAL A 223 4.21 -2.30 -15.17
CA VAL A 223 5.04 -3.51 -14.99
C VAL A 223 6.01 -3.67 -16.15
N ASP A 224 5.53 -3.46 -17.38
CA ASP A 224 6.38 -3.54 -18.57
C ASP A 224 7.49 -2.47 -18.54
N ALA A 225 7.21 -1.32 -17.94
CA ALA A 225 8.14 -0.21 -17.81
C ALA A 225 9.17 -0.38 -16.67
N GLU A 226 8.90 -1.23 -15.67
CA GLU A 226 9.83 -1.45 -14.53
C GLU A 226 11.23 -1.91 -14.97
N ASN A 227 11.32 -2.66 -16.06
CA ASN A 227 12.61 -3.12 -16.61
C ASN A 227 13.43 -2.00 -17.27
N ALA A 228 12.83 -0.86 -17.58
CA ALA A 228 13.50 0.29 -18.16
C ALA A 228 13.96 1.32 -17.11
N THR A 229 13.74 1.05 -15.82
CA THR A 229 14.16 1.91 -14.72
C THR A 229 15.39 1.38 -14.01
N THR A 230 16.15 2.30 -13.41
CA THR A 230 17.32 2.01 -12.58
C THR A 230 17.08 2.55 -11.18
N ASP A 231 17.21 1.71 -10.15
CA ASP A 231 17.28 2.20 -8.77
C ASP A 231 18.69 2.73 -8.51
N VAL A 232 18.85 4.03 -8.52
CA VAL A 232 20.19 4.62 -8.33
C VAL A 232 20.70 4.49 -6.90
N LEU A 233 19.82 4.28 -5.91
CA LEU A 233 20.21 4.03 -4.53
C LEU A 233 20.86 2.63 -4.33
N ASP A 234 20.56 1.69 -5.21
CA ASP A 234 21.18 0.35 -5.21
C ASP A 234 22.52 0.31 -5.97
N ARG A 235 22.98 1.43 -6.51
CA ARG A 235 24.26 1.51 -7.20
C ARG A 235 25.42 1.31 -6.21
N PRO A 236 26.28 0.27 -6.39
CA PRO A 236 27.37 0.05 -5.45
C PRO A 236 28.34 1.22 -5.47
N THR A 237 28.66 1.73 -4.28
CA THR A 237 29.85 2.55 -4.06
C THR A 237 31.06 1.69 -4.45
N ALA A 238 31.71 2.04 -5.55
CA ALA A 238 32.93 1.45 -6.12
C ALA A 238 33.32 0.04 -5.62
N THR A 239 33.19 -0.94 -6.50
CA THR A 239 33.65 -2.30 -6.25
C THR A 239 35.17 -2.31 -6.17
N THR A 240 35.73 -2.67 -5.03
CA THR A 240 37.11 -3.07 -4.89
C THR A 240 37.29 -4.35 -5.73
N GLN A 241 37.92 -4.28 -6.90
CA GLN A 241 38.35 -5.49 -7.58
C GLN A 241 39.34 -6.19 -6.68
N PRO A 242 39.25 -7.51 -6.45
CA PRO A 242 40.30 -8.24 -5.77
C PRO A 242 41.53 -8.21 -6.66
N VAL A 243 42.57 -7.55 -6.19
CA VAL A 243 43.89 -7.65 -6.79
C VAL A 243 44.37 -9.09 -6.57
N THR A 244 44.47 -9.88 -7.63
CA THR A 244 45.18 -11.14 -7.59
C THR A 244 46.65 -10.82 -7.32
N SER A 245 47.06 -10.97 -6.08
CA SER A 245 48.43 -10.83 -5.67
C SER A 245 49.21 -12.11 -6.06
N ASP A 246 50.11 -11.99 -7.04
CA ASP A 246 51.21 -12.92 -7.19
C ASP A 246 52.11 -12.87 -5.93
N PRO A 247 52.53 -14.01 -5.38
CA PRO A 247 53.33 -14.05 -4.17
C PRO A 247 54.82 -13.91 -4.46
N ALA A 248 55.30 -12.71 -4.79
CA ALA A 248 56.74 -12.41 -4.73
C ALA A 248 56.97 -10.89 -4.77
N SER A 249 56.83 -10.20 -3.65
CA SER A 249 57.72 -9.11 -3.20
C SER A 249 57.12 -8.45 -1.96
N SER A 250 57.73 -8.68 -0.85
CA SER A 250 57.48 -8.02 0.40
C SER A 250 58.05 -6.59 0.38
N THR A 251 57.19 -5.57 0.30
CA THR A 251 57.45 -4.27 0.89
C THR A 251 56.10 -3.59 1.16
N SER A 252 55.73 -3.56 2.42
CA SER A 252 54.50 -3.00 2.94
C SER A 252 54.53 -1.48 2.86
N ILE A 253 53.79 -0.89 1.94
CA ILE A 253 53.26 0.46 2.07
C ILE A 253 51.73 0.32 1.91
N ALA A 254 51.00 0.56 2.97
CA ALA A 254 49.55 0.56 2.96
C ALA A 254 49.07 1.68 2.03
N ALA A 255 48.72 1.37 0.80
CA ALA A 255 48.05 2.26 -0.11
C ALA A 255 46.60 2.40 0.42
N ALA A 256 46.18 3.62 0.68
CA ALA A 256 44.77 3.93 0.95
C ALA A 256 43.91 3.40 -0.20
N PRO A 257 42.71 2.86 0.07
CA PRO A 257 41.84 2.36 -0.98
C PRO A 257 41.44 3.51 -1.91
N THR A 258 41.96 3.52 -3.11
CA THR A 258 41.56 4.45 -4.17
C THR A 258 40.21 3.99 -4.69
N THR A 259 39.10 4.56 -4.14
CA THR A 259 37.76 4.38 -4.68
C THR A 259 37.68 5.08 -6.03
N LEU A 260 37.55 4.31 -7.10
CA LEU A 260 37.22 4.86 -8.42
C LEU A 260 35.81 5.47 -8.35
N PRO A 261 35.63 6.71 -8.84
CA PRO A 261 34.31 7.34 -8.86
C PRO A 261 33.33 6.49 -9.70
N ALA A 262 32.09 6.40 -9.26
CA ALA A 262 31.03 5.72 -10.00
C ALA A 262 30.88 6.39 -11.40
N ALA A 263 30.55 5.61 -12.43
CA ALA A 263 30.32 6.18 -13.76
C ALA A 263 29.26 7.27 -13.72
N ARG A 264 29.60 8.45 -14.28
CA ARG A 264 28.73 9.63 -14.29
C ARG A 264 27.47 9.37 -15.10
N ILE A 265 26.31 9.78 -14.58
CA ILE A 265 25.00 9.69 -15.24
C ILE A 265 24.80 11.01 -16.00
N ASP A 266 24.81 10.98 -17.33
CA ASP A 266 24.67 12.19 -18.15
C ASP A 266 23.31 12.90 -17.92
N VAL A 267 22.22 12.14 -17.96
CA VAL A 267 20.87 12.64 -17.67
C VAL A 267 20.21 11.71 -16.65
N LEU A 268 19.94 12.24 -15.47
CA LEU A 268 19.20 11.52 -14.41
C LEU A 268 17.75 12.04 -14.36
N ALA A 269 16.79 11.14 -14.51
CA ALA A 269 15.37 11.44 -14.36
C ALA A 269 14.81 10.78 -13.09
N ILE A 270 14.26 11.58 -12.19
CA ILE A 270 13.69 11.15 -10.91
C ILE A 270 12.18 11.35 -10.96
N GLY A 271 11.43 10.23 -10.84
CA GLY A 271 9.98 10.30 -11.02
C GLY A 271 9.15 9.34 -10.19
N ASP A 272 7.84 9.50 -10.35
CA ASP A 272 6.84 8.59 -9.81
C ASP A 272 6.24 7.68 -10.91
N SER A 273 4.99 7.23 -10.74
CA SER A 273 4.34 6.29 -11.68
C SER A 273 4.12 6.87 -13.09
N VAL A 274 4.00 8.18 -13.23
CA VAL A 274 3.81 8.82 -14.55
C VAL A 274 5.11 8.71 -15.35
N MET A 275 6.22 9.13 -14.75
CA MET A 275 7.55 9.00 -15.39
C MET A 275 7.94 7.52 -15.57
N LEU A 276 7.59 6.64 -14.62
CA LEU A 276 7.79 5.20 -14.77
C LEU A 276 7.15 4.69 -16.06
N GLY A 277 5.90 5.09 -16.33
CA GLY A 277 5.22 4.72 -17.59
C GLY A 277 5.93 5.18 -18.85
N ALA A 278 6.66 6.29 -18.81
CA ALA A 278 7.44 6.82 -19.93
C ALA A 278 8.89 6.28 -19.99
N ALA A 279 9.35 5.55 -18.98
CA ALA A 279 10.74 5.10 -18.89
C ALA A 279 11.24 4.32 -20.12
N PRO A 280 10.45 3.40 -20.75
CA PRO A 280 10.90 2.73 -21.96
C PRO A 280 11.14 3.68 -23.14
N GLU A 281 10.36 4.74 -23.26
CA GLU A 281 10.54 5.75 -24.30
C GLU A 281 11.74 6.64 -24.00
N MET A 282 11.85 7.16 -22.77
CA MET A 282 12.95 8.03 -22.32
C MET A 282 14.31 7.34 -22.45
N SER A 283 14.40 6.05 -22.14
CA SER A 283 15.63 5.27 -22.22
C SER A 283 16.20 5.19 -23.63
N LYS A 284 15.38 5.30 -24.68
CA LYS A 284 15.84 5.35 -26.07
C LYS A 284 16.76 6.54 -26.35
N TYR A 285 16.63 7.60 -25.57
CA TYR A 285 17.40 8.84 -25.71
C TYR A 285 18.54 8.96 -24.69
N GLY A 286 18.92 7.85 -24.06
CA GLY A 286 20.04 7.81 -23.12
C GLY A 286 19.73 8.42 -21.74
N ILE A 287 18.46 8.58 -21.40
CA ILE A 287 18.04 9.08 -20.09
C ILE A 287 18.04 7.92 -19.09
N THR A 288 18.78 8.05 -18.00
CA THR A 288 18.71 7.12 -16.87
C THR A 288 17.50 7.47 -16.01
N VAL A 289 16.51 6.60 -15.99
CA VAL A 289 15.25 6.84 -15.28
C VAL A 289 15.24 6.09 -13.95
N ASP A 290 15.17 6.83 -12.84
CA ASP A 290 14.86 6.32 -11.51
C ASP A 290 13.44 6.73 -11.13
N ALA A 291 12.47 5.89 -11.44
CA ALA A 291 11.06 6.12 -11.20
C ALA A 291 10.41 4.94 -10.47
N LYS A 292 9.56 5.24 -9.49
CA LYS A 292 8.86 4.23 -8.68
C LYS A 292 7.41 4.62 -8.44
N LYS A 293 6.52 3.63 -8.45
CA LYS A 293 5.10 3.83 -8.08
C LYS A 293 4.96 4.53 -6.72
N SER A 294 4.07 5.49 -6.64
CA SER A 294 3.73 6.20 -5.39
C SER A 294 4.89 6.93 -4.71
N ARG A 295 5.95 7.28 -5.44
CA ARG A 295 7.09 8.00 -4.87
C ARG A 295 6.68 9.43 -4.45
N PRO A 296 6.91 9.85 -3.20
CA PRO A 296 6.62 11.20 -2.75
C PRO A 296 7.68 12.21 -3.23
N PHE A 297 7.32 13.48 -3.35
CA PHE A 297 8.22 14.55 -3.83
C PHE A 297 9.53 14.62 -3.01
N LYS A 298 9.44 14.50 -1.70
CA LYS A 298 10.59 14.56 -0.78
C LYS A 298 11.68 13.51 -1.03
N ALA A 299 11.35 12.41 -1.72
CA ALA A 299 12.34 11.37 -2.01
C ALA A 299 13.43 11.83 -2.98
N ALA A 300 13.18 12.86 -3.78
CA ALA A 300 14.18 13.41 -4.70
C ALA A 300 15.43 13.91 -3.97
N LEU A 301 15.28 14.49 -2.77
CA LEU A 301 16.42 15.01 -2.00
C LEU A 301 17.40 13.89 -1.59
N GLU A 302 16.87 12.76 -1.15
CA GLU A 302 17.68 11.60 -0.78
C GLU A 302 18.45 11.05 -1.99
N ILE A 303 17.77 10.89 -3.12
CA ILE A 303 18.36 10.40 -4.37
C ILE A 303 19.46 11.35 -4.87
N VAL A 304 19.18 12.65 -4.93
CA VAL A 304 20.14 13.67 -5.37
C VAL A 304 21.38 13.64 -4.47
N ASN A 305 21.20 13.69 -3.16
CA ASN A 305 22.31 13.66 -2.21
C ASN A 305 23.15 12.37 -2.32
N TYR A 306 22.51 11.24 -2.49
CA TYR A 306 23.20 9.97 -2.69
C TYR A 306 24.05 9.97 -3.97
N VAL A 307 23.45 10.32 -5.12
CA VAL A 307 24.15 10.31 -6.41
C VAL A 307 25.29 11.33 -6.42
N LYS A 308 25.13 12.48 -5.74
CA LYS A 308 26.22 13.44 -5.52
C LYS A 308 27.33 12.85 -4.65
N SER A 309 26.99 12.15 -3.57
CA SER A 309 27.96 11.59 -2.63
C SER A 309 28.89 10.55 -3.28
N ILE A 310 28.38 9.84 -4.29
CA ILE A 310 29.19 8.86 -5.06
C ILE A 310 29.83 9.46 -6.30
N GLY A 311 29.70 10.77 -6.54
CA GLY A 311 30.27 11.48 -7.69
C GLY A 311 29.65 11.09 -9.03
N ALA A 312 28.45 10.53 -9.05
CA ALA A 312 27.78 10.02 -10.25
C ALA A 312 26.78 11.02 -10.86
N LEU A 313 26.48 12.15 -10.21
CA LEU A 313 25.55 13.13 -10.75
C LEU A 313 26.15 13.87 -11.95
N GLY A 314 25.42 13.88 -13.06
CA GLY A 314 25.77 14.59 -14.28
C GLY A 314 25.21 16.01 -14.31
N ASP A 315 25.25 16.60 -15.51
CA ASP A 315 24.92 17.99 -15.73
C ASP A 315 23.43 18.24 -15.99
N ASN A 316 22.65 17.17 -16.12
CA ASN A 316 21.22 17.26 -16.43
C ASN A 316 20.39 16.41 -15.48
N VAL A 317 19.39 17.02 -14.83
CA VAL A 317 18.46 16.32 -13.93
C VAL A 317 17.03 16.65 -14.36
N ILE A 318 16.17 15.63 -14.36
CA ILE A 318 14.74 15.75 -14.65
C ILE A 318 13.97 15.32 -13.41
N ILE A 319 12.97 16.09 -12.99
CA ILE A 319 12.11 15.77 -11.86
C ILE A 319 10.64 15.83 -12.27
N HIS A 320 9.92 14.72 -12.10
CA HIS A 320 8.46 14.70 -12.16
C HIS A 320 7.90 13.90 -11.00
N LEU A 321 7.54 14.60 -9.96
CA LEU A 321 6.99 14.09 -8.71
C LEU A 321 5.81 14.96 -8.27
N GLY A 322 5.00 14.46 -7.33
CA GLY A 322 3.87 15.21 -6.81
C GLY A 322 2.52 14.74 -7.33
N THR A 323 2.46 13.71 -8.18
CA THR A 323 1.19 13.14 -8.64
C THR A 323 0.45 12.41 -7.52
N ASN A 324 1.17 11.93 -6.51
CA ASN A 324 0.61 11.11 -5.42
C ASN A 324 0.27 11.91 -4.15
N SER A 325 0.77 13.14 -3.99
CA SER A 325 0.54 13.97 -2.80
C SER A 325 0.96 15.42 -3.00
N GLY A 326 0.46 16.29 -2.13
CA GLY A 326 0.98 17.65 -2.00
C GLY A 326 2.44 17.68 -1.54
N THR A 327 3.13 18.77 -1.88
CA THR A 327 4.47 19.11 -1.41
C THR A 327 4.46 20.51 -0.79
N THR A 328 5.56 20.90 -0.16
CA THR A 328 5.72 22.23 0.47
C THR A 328 6.83 23.02 -0.21
N ALA A 329 6.79 24.35 -0.08
CA ALA A 329 7.84 25.21 -0.57
C ALA A 329 9.20 24.83 0.03
N ASP A 330 9.26 24.54 1.33
CA ASP A 330 10.50 24.14 2.01
C ASP A 330 11.08 22.83 1.42
N THR A 331 10.22 21.88 1.08
CA THR A 331 10.66 20.62 0.45
C THR A 331 11.23 20.87 -0.95
N MET A 332 10.59 21.73 -1.74
CA MET A 332 11.09 22.10 -3.06
C MET A 332 12.39 22.90 -2.94
N ASP A 333 12.43 23.90 -2.09
CA ASP A 333 13.62 24.73 -1.87
C ASP A 333 14.83 23.88 -1.46
N ALA A 334 14.65 22.87 -0.59
CA ALA A 334 15.71 21.94 -0.22
C ALA A 334 16.25 21.12 -1.40
N ILE A 335 15.36 20.59 -2.25
CA ILE A 335 15.73 19.78 -3.40
C ILE A 335 16.46 20.62 -4.45
N PHE A 336 15.89 21.77 -4.82
CA PHE A 336 16.47 22.62 -5.87
C PHE A 336 17.73 23.36 -5.41
N THR A 337 17.87 23.66 -4.11
CA THR A 337 19.15 24.09 -3.52
C THR A 337 20.22 23.01 -3.65
N ALA A 338 19.87 21.75 -3.41
CA ALA A 338 20.80 20.63 -3.61
C ALA A 338 21.18 20.44 -5.09
N LEU A 339 20.43 20.98 -6.04
CA LEU A 339 20.68 20.93 -7.48
C LEU A 339 21.21 22.25 -8.06
N ALA A 340 21.55 23.24 -7.24
CA ALA A 340 21.96 24.57 -7.71
C ALA A 340 23.26 24.58 -8.52
N ASP A 341 24.09 23.55 -8.36
CA ASP A 341 25.36 23.34 -9.10
C ASP A 341 25.19 22.43 -10.35
N VAL A 342 24.00 21.99 -10.67
CA VAL A 342 23.66 21.24 -11.89
C VAL A 342 23.39 22.22 -13.03
N ASP A 343 23.95 21.98 -14.19
CA ASP A 343 23.83 22.92 -15.32
C ASP A 343 22.40 23.12 -15.78
N ARG A 344 21.60 22.04 -15.78
CA ARG A 344 20.20 22.08 -16.20
C ARG A 344 19.31 21.14 -15.40
N VAL A 345 18.27 21.70 -14.83
CA VAL A 345 17.22 20.94 -14.13
C VAL A 345 15.88 21.16 -14.84
N VAL A 346 15.29 20.09 -15.33
CA VAL A 346 13.95 20.12 -15.94
C VAL A 346 12.94 19.60 -14.92
N VAL A 347 11.90 20.38 -14.65
CA VAL A 347 10.82 19.96 -13.74
C VAL A 347 9.49 20.02 -14.47
N LEU A 348 8.62 19.01 -14.24
CA LEU A 348 7.33 18.94 -14.89
C LEU A 348 6.20 19.26 -13.92
N THR A 349 5.17 19.96 -14.38
CA THR A 349 3.92 20.15 -13.63
C THR A 349 3.10 18.86 -13.63
N ASN A 350 2.23 18.72 -12.64
CA ASN A 350 1.40 17.53 -12.44
C ASN A 350 0.05 17.67 -13.17
N ALA A 351 -0.38 16.63 -13.86
CA ALA A 351 -1.74 16.45 -14.35
C ALA A 351 -2.40 15.32 -13.57
N VAL A 352 -3.14 15.69 -12.52
CA VAL A 352 -3.83 14.77 -11.61
C VAL A 352 -5.24 15.29 -11.33
N PRO A 353 -6.14 15.22 -12.31
CA PRO A 353 -7.46 15.81 -12.23
C PRO A 353 -8.21 15.31 -10.99
N ASN A 354 -8.98 16.21 -10.38
CA ASN A 354 -9.76 15.97 -9.16
C ASN A 354 -8.94 15.81 -7.86
N HIS A 355 -7.65 16.02 -7.88
CA HIS A 355 -6.82 16.03 -6.67
C HIS A 355 -6.56 17.47 -6.18
N LYS A 356 -6.85 17.71 -4.90
CA LYS A 356 -6.78 19.05 -4.29
C LYS A 356 -5.40 19.68 -4.27
N TRP A 357 -4.35 18.88 -4.40
CA TRP A 357 -2.96 19.32 -4.36
C TRP A 357 -2.39 19.69 -5.73
N GLU A 358 -3.07 19.37 -6.83
CA GLU A 358 -2.57 19.65 -8.20
C GLU A 358 -2.16 21.09 -8.38
N GLU A 359 -3.08 22.03 -8.14
CA GLU A 359 -2.82 23.45 -8.36
C GLU A 359 -1.78 24.00 -7.38
N GLY A 360 -1.81 23.56 -6.12
CA GLY A 360 -0.80 23.97 -5.13
C GLY A 360 0.61 23.53 -5.53
N ASN A 361 0.78 22.28 -5.96
CA ASN A 361 2.05 21.77 -6.46
C ASN A 361 2.50 22.53 -7.71
N ASN A 362 1.60 22.72 -8.67
CA ASN A 362 1.90 23.35 -9.95
C ASN A 362 2.27 24.83 -9.79
N THR A 363 1.63 25.54 -8.86
CA THR A 363 2.00 26.92 -8.51
C THR A 363 3.44 27.00 -7.98
N LEU A 364 3.81 26.08 -7.08
CA LEU A 364 5.17 26.03 -6.55
C LEU A 364 6.19 25.65 -7.64
N ILE A 365 5.86 24.70 -8.52
CA ILE A 365 6.74 24.28 -9.62
C ILE A 365 6.97 25.44 -10.60
N ARG A 366 5.91 26.14 -11.01
CA ARG A 366 6.02 27.26 -11.96
C ARG A 366 6.84 28.43 -11.42
N ALA A 367 6.92 28.60 -10.10
CA ALA A 367 7.70 29.63 -9.45
C ALA A 367 9.20 29.29 -9.29
N LEU A 368 9.62 28.04 -9.58
CA LEU A 368 11.01 27.62 -9.38
C LEU A 368 12.04 28.41 -10.21
N PRO A 369 11.80 28.72 -11.50
CA PRO A 369 12.77 29.48 -12.31
C PRO A 369 13.11 30.89 -11.74
N ASP A 370 12.18 31.48 -11.00
CA ASP A 370 12.40 32.79 -10.36
C ASP A 370 13.46 32.72 -9.24
N LYS A 371 13.60 31.52 -8.61
CA LYS A 371 14.56 31.28 -7.53
C LYS A 371 15.82 30.55 -8.01
N PHE A 372 15.70 29.70 -9.00
CA PHE A 372 16.73 28.77 -9.47
C PHE A 372 16.90 28.92 -10.99
N PRO A 373 17.89 29.75 -11.45
CA PRO A 373 18.07 30.10 -12.87
C PRO A 373 18.39 28.89 -13.77
N ASN A 374 18.89 27.78 -13.20
CA ASN A 374 19.19 26.53 -13.91
C ASN A 374 17.95 25.64 -14.08
N VAL A 375 16.78 26.05 -13.57
CA VAL A 375 15.53 25.29 -13.67
C VAL A 375 14.72 25.71 -14.89
N THR A 376 14.29 24.73 -15.67
CA THR A 376 13.32 24.89 -16.76
C THR A 376 12.05 24.11 -16.43
N VAL A 377 10.89 24.75 -16.55
CA VAL A 377 9.59 24.12 -16.30
C VAL A 377 8.99 23.63 -17.62
N VAL A 378 8.64 22.34 -17.67
CA VAL A 378 7.74 21.80 -18.68
C VAL A 378 6.34 21.79 -18.10
N ASP A 379 5.45 22.63 -18.60
CA ASP A 379 4.07 22.66 -18.13
C ASP A 379 3.28 21.50 -18.71
N TRP A 380 3.52 20.29 -18.17
CA TRP A 380 2.88 19.06 -18.62
C TRP A 380 1.36 19.13 -18.50
N LYS A 381 0.85 19.83 -17.49
CA LYS A 381 -0.60 20.02 -17.31
C LYS A 381 -1.22 20.73 -18.53
N LEU A 382 -0.60 21.81 -18.99
CA LEU A 382 -1.07 22.55 -20.16
C LEU A 382 -0.94 21.75 -21.45
N LEU A 383 0.05 20.86 -21.55
CA LEU A 383 0.24 20.01 -22.73
C LEU A 383 -0.77 18.88 -22.80
N VAL A 384 -1.13 18.27 -21.65
CA VAL A 384 -2.01 17.11 -21.63
C VAL A 384 -3.50 17.47 -21.65
N ASP A 385 -3.90 18.62 -21.11
CA ASP A 385 -5.31 19.02 -21.03
C ASP A 385 -6.04 19.04 -22.39
N PRO A 386 -5.45 19.57 -23.49
CA PRO A 386 -6.08 19.50 -24.80
C PRO A 386 -5.95 18.12 -25.49
N ASN A 387 -5.20 17.18 -24.91
CA ASN A 387 -4.87 15.90 -25.51
C ASN A 387 -5.28 14.70 -24.60
N PRO A 388 -6.57 14.49 -24.35
CA PRO A 388 -7.04 13.45 -23.42
C PRO A 388 -6.71 12.03 -23.90
N ASP A 389 -6.36 11.82 -25.16
CA ASP A 389 -5.92 10.54 -25.69
C ASP A 389 -4.46 10.20 -25.35
N TRP A 390 -3.71 11.12 -24.76
CA TRP A 390 -2.36 10.88 -24.24
C TRP A 390 -2.34 10.16 -22.91
N VAL A 391 -3.44 10.23 -22.16
CA VAL A 391 -3.55 9.62 -20.83
C VAL A 391 -4.66 8.57 -20.78
N TYR A 392 -4.60 7.68 -19.83
CA TYR A 392 -5.67 6.76 -19.53
C TYR A 392 -6.88 7.50 -18.93
N ASP A 393 -7.97 6.78 -18.68
CA ASP A 393 -9.24 7.35 -18.19
C ASP A 393 -9.14 7.97 -16.78
N ASP A 394 -8.01 7.76 -16.09
CA ASP A 394 -7.69 8.41 -14.83
C ASP A 394 -7.15 9.85 -15.01
N GLY A 395 -6.87 10.25 -16.25
CA GLY A 395 -6.35 11.57 -16.59
C GLY A 395 -4.91 11.83 -16.16
N THR A 396 -4.18 10.79 -15.74
CA THR A 396 -2.85 10.92 -15.11
C THR A 396 -1.79 10.04 -15.77
N HIS A 397 -2.06 8.72 -15.89
CA HIS A 397 -1.09 7.78 -16.43
C HIS A 397 -1.04 7.80 -17.96
N LEU A 398 0.17 7.69 -18.51
CA LEU A 398 0.44 7.88 -19.93
C LEU A 398 0.05 6.67 -20.78
N ARG A 399 -0.70 6.91 -21.85
CA ARG A 399 -0.85 5.97 -22.97
C ARG A 399 0.39 6.06 -23.89
N PRO A 400 0.61 5.10 -24.81
CA PRO A 400 1.77 5.11 -25.69
C PRO A 400 2.02 6.44 -26.42
N LYS A 401 0.97 7.11 -26.89
CA LYS A 401 1.09 8.46 -27.50
C LYS A 401 1.57 9.50 -26.51
N GLY A 402 1.05 9.46 -25.27
CA GLY A 402 1.47 10.36 -24.21
C GLY A 402 2.90 10.12 -23.76
N GLN A 403 3.39 8.87 -23.78
CA GLN A 403 4.79 8.55 -23.46
C GLN A 403 5.74 9.22 -24.45
N VAL A 404 5.41 9.21 -25.74
CA VAL A 404 6.17 9.90 -26.79
C VAL A 404 6.15 11.41 -26.57
N ALA A 405 4.96 12.01 -26.48
CA ALA A 405 4.81 13.47 -26.29
C ALA A 405 5.48 13.97 -25.00
N TYR A 406 5.40 13.19 -23.92
CA TYR A 406 6.06 13.47 -22.65
C TYR A 406 7.58 13.48 -22.81
N THR A 407 8.13 12.50 -23.52
CA THR A 407 9.57 12.40 -23.76
C THR A 407 10.06 13.53 -24.68
N GLU A 408 9.28 13.85 -25.74
CA GLU A 408 9.58 14.93 -26.65
C GLU A 408 9.66 16.29 -25.91
N ALA A 409 8.68 16.60 -25.06
CA ALA A 409 8.68 17.82 -24.27
C ALA A 409 9.89 17.93 -23.31
N ILE A 410 10.31 16.79 -22.73
CA ILE A 410 11.52 16.74 -21.90
C ILE A 410 12.78 16.99 -22.75
N MET A 411 12.91 16.34 -23.90
CA MET A 411 14.06 16.48 -24.79
C MET A 411 14.18 17.92 -25.32
N GLU A 412 13.08 18.55 -25.66
CA GLU A 412 13.03 19.96 -26.04
C GLU A 412 13.53 20.86 -24.88
N ALA A 413 13.06 20.65 -23.67
CA ALA A 413 13.50 21.42 -22.49
C ALA A 413 14.98 21.18 -22.16
N LEU A 414 15.50 19.99 -22.44
CA LEU A 414 16.94 19.69 -22.36
C LEU A 414 17.76 20.32 -23.50
N GLY A 415 17.11 20.83 -24.55
CA GLY A 415 17.79 21.31 -25.77
C GLY A 415 18.54 20.21 -26.51
N ARG A 416 18.03 18.97 -26.43
CA ARG A 416 18.65 17.79 -27.07
C ARG A 416 17.84 17.33 -28.28
N PRO A 417 18.50 16.87 -29.35
CA PRO A 417 17.79 16.35 -30.52
C PRO A 417 17.08 15.04 -30.21
N LEU A 418 15.94 14.81 -30.85
CA LEU A 418 15.18 13.56 -30.79
C LEU A 418 15.84 12.45 -31.67
N VAL A 419 17.09 12.14 -31.35
CA VAL A 419 17.86 11.08 -32.03
C VAL A 419 18.08 9.94 -31.01
N PRO A 420 17.50 8.77 -31.25
CA PRO A 420 17.70 7.61 -30.37
C PRO A 420 19.19 7.21 -30.31
N VAL A 421 19.65 6.92 -29.11
CA VAL A 421 21.00 6.38 -28.91
C VAL A 421 21.02 4.92 -29.36
N PRO A 422 22.01 4.45 -30.17
CA PRO A 422 22.11 3.07 -30.56
C PRO A 422 22.18 2.17 -29.33
N THR A 423 21.25 1.22 -29.22
CA THR A 423 21.25 0.23 -28.14
C THR A 423 22.41 -0.75 -28.40
N THR A 424 23.51 -0.62 -27.69
CA THR A 424 24.56 -1.64 -27.67
C THR A 424 24.02 -2.85 -26.93
N THR A 425 23.48 -3.82 -27.67
CA THR A 425 23.08 -5.11 -27.10
C THR A 425 24.34 -5.82 -26.66
N THR A 426 24.67 -5.73 -25.39
CA THR A 426 25.70 -6.61 -24.79
C THR A 426 25.10 -8.01 -24.76
N THR A 427 25.32 -8.78 -25.78
CA THR A 427 25.09 -10.23 -25.80
C THR A 427 25.96 -10.83 -24.70
N ALA A 428 25.35 -11.29 -23.62
CA ALA A 428 26.02 -12.12 -22.63
C ALA A 428 26.64 -13.33 -23.36
N PRO A 429 27.91 -13.71 -23.07
CA PRO A 429 28.50 -14.86 -23.69
C PRO A 429 27.70 -16.12 -23.37
N ALA A 430 27.30 -16.85 -24.40
CA ALA A 430 26.62 -18.12 -24.26
C ALA A 430 27.49 -19.05 -23.43
N ASN A 431 26.98 -19.52 -22.29
CA ASN A 431 27.63 -20.59 -21.52
C ASN A 431 27.68 -21.86 -22.39
N THR A 432 28.81 -22.13 -22.96
CA THR A 432 29.11 -23.40 -23.64
C THR A 432 29.31 -24.47 -22.57
N THR A 433 28.27 -25.20 -22.29
CA THR A 433 28.34 -26.40 -21.45
C THR A 433 29.08 -27.48 -22.26
N THR A 434 30.35 -27.64 -21.98
CA THR A 434 31.15 -28.76 -22.51
C THR A 434 30.69 -30.04 -21.80
N THR A 435 29.89 -30.84 -22.49
CA THR A 435 29.60 -32.22 -22.08
C THR A 435 30.89 -33.06 -22.23
N ILE A 436 31.50 -33.40 -21.12
CA ILE A 436 32.54 -34.43 -21.08
C ILE A 436 31.85 -35.77 -21.21
N GLY A 437 32.01 -36.39 -22.38
CA GLY A 437 31.58 -37.78 -22.61
C GLY A 437 32.39 -38.72 -21.74
N ALA A 438 31.71 -39.57 -20.98
CA ALA A 438 32.29 -40.76 -20.37
C ALA A 438 32.42 -41.80 -21.48
N GLY A 439 33.64 -42.13 -21.81
CA GLY A 439 33.99 -43.31 -22.60
C GLY A 439 34.56 -44.37 -21.68
N ASP A 440 34.02 -45.57 -21.88
CA ASP A 440 34.43 -46.91 -21.45
C ASP A 440 34.69 -47.18 -19.96
#